data_f5729bd40b9fbd8bf651d5d5b9f405ad
#
_entry.id   f5729bd40b9fbd8bf651d5d5b9f405ad
#
_cell.length_a   1.000
_cell.length_b   1.000
_cell.length_c   1.000
_cell.angle_alpha   90.00
_cell.angle_beta   90.00
_cell.angle_gamma   90.00
#
_symmetry.space_group_name_H-M   'P 1'
#
loop_
_entity.id
_entity.type
_entity.pdbx_description
1 polymer ?
#
loop_
_entity_poly.entity_id
_entity_poly.type
_entity_poly.pdbx_seq_one_letter_code
_entity_poly.pdbx_strand_id
1 'polypeptide(L)'
;MNYRYRAVEPFWKHFHRLNDAQKESARQTWKIFRENPFDPRLRTHKIHKLSSLYGETIYAVDIEGDLRSTFYVDGNWIVSVDIGTHDIYKG
;
A
#
# COMPACT_ATOMS: atom_id res chain seq x y z
N MET A 1 11.43 14.74 0.88
CA MET A 1 10.31 14.95 1.82
C MET A 1 10.40 13.93 2.94
N ASN A 2 10.21 14.37 4.18
CA ASN A 2 10.38 13.48 5.34
C ASN A 2 9.02 12.95 5.81
N TYR A 3 8.60 11.85 5.22
CA TYR A 3 7.43 11.15 5.70
C TYR A 3 7.79 10.19 6.83
N ARG A 4 6.83 10.00 7.72
CA ARG A 4 6.85 8.91 8.70
C ARG A 4 5.93 7.82 8.20
N TYR A 5 6.22 6.57 8.52
CA TYR A 5 5.51 5.41 7.98
C TYR A 5 4.98 4.53 9.10
N ARG A 6 3.73 4.10 8.95
CA ARG A 6 3.15 3.08 9.82
C ARG A 6 2.15 2.25 9.02
N ALA A 7 1.75 1.13 9.57
CA ALA A 7 0.75 0.26 8.95
C ALA A 7 -0.22 -0.19 10.03
N VAL A 8 -1.50 -0.29 9.66
CA VAL A 8 -2.54 -0.76 10.56
C VAL A 8 -2.52 -2.29 10.64
N GLU A 9 -3.16 -2.84 11.67
CA GLU A 9 -3.13 -4.29 11.91
C GLU A 9 -3.61 -5.14 10.73
N PRO A 10 -4.71 -4.81 10.02
CA PRO A 10 -5.11 -5.59 8.84
C PRO A 10 -4.03 -5.71 7.78
N PHE A 11 -3.21 -4.66 7.60
CA PHE A 11 -2.07 -4.72 6.68
C PHE A 11 -1.11 -5.85 7.08
N TRP A 12 -0.71 -5.88 8.33
CA TRP A 12 0.25 -6.88 8.82
C TRP A 12 -0.34 -8.29 8.78
N LYS A 13 -1.61 -8.44 9.11
CA LYS A 13 -2.30 -9.71 9.06
C LYS A 13 -2.27 -10.28 7.63
N HIS A 14 -2.57 -9.47 6.64
CA HIS A 14 -2.57 -9.90 5.25
C HIS A 14 -1.15 -10.08 4.71
N PHE A 15 -0.21 -9.25 5.13
CA PHE A 15 1.20 -9.42 4.76
C PHE A 15 1.71 -10.79 5.18
N HIS A 16 1.41 -11.21 6.40
CA HIS A 16 1.88 -12.49 6.92
C HIS A 16 1.28 -13.69 6.18
N ARG A 17 0.15 -13.51 5.51
CA ARG A 17 -0.48 -14.55 4.69
C ARG A 17 0.12 -14.71 3.31
N LEU A 18 0.94 -13.77 2.87
CA LEU A 18 1.60 -13.85 1.57
C LEU A 18 2.59 -15.02 1.57
N ASN A 19 2.85 -15.59 0.39
CA ASN A 19 3.93 -16.57 0.26
C ASN A 19 5.30 -15.84 0.32
N ASP A 20 6.37 -16.62 0.42
CA ASP A 20 7.72 -16.03 0.60
C ASP A 20 8.14 -15.17 -0.58
N ALA A 21 7.81 -15.57 -1.81
CA ALA A 21 8.13 -14.78 -2.99
C ALA A 21 7.40 -13.45 -2.99
N GLN A 22 6.12 -13.45 -2.63
CA GLN A 22 5.33 -12.23 -2.53
C GLN A 22 5.84 -11.31 -1.43
N LYS A 23 6.21 -11.87 -0.29
CA LYS A 23 6.80 -11.09 0.80
C LYS A 23 8.09 -10.41 0.37
N GLU A 24 8.93 -11.13 -0.40
CA GLU A 24 10.18 -10.56 -0.88
C GLU A 24 9.94 -9.44 -1.88
N SER A 25 9.01 -9.61 -2.81
CA SER A 25 8.62 -8.56 -3.74
C SER A 25 8.07 -7.34 -3.01
N ALA A 26 7.26 -7.57 -1.98
CA ALA A 26 6.72 -6.48 -1.14
C ALA A 26 7.85 -5.72 -0.44
N ARG A 27 8.85 -6.43 0.09
CA ARG A 27 10.00 -5.78 0.75
C ARG A 27 10.80 -4.93 -0.23
N GLN A 28 11.03 -5.41 -1.45
CA GLN A 28 11.74 -4.64 -2.47
C GLN A 28 10.95 -3.38 -2.85
N THR A 29 9.66 -3.50 -3.04
CA THR A 29 8.78 -2.38 -3.33
C THR A 29 8.80 -1.38 -2.17
N TRP A 30 8.81 -1.88 -0.94
CA TRP A 30 8.80 -1.04 0.25
C TRP A 30 10.05 -0.17 0.39
N LYS A 31 11.19 -0.64 -0.07
CA LYS A 31 12.42 0.17 -0.09
C LYS A 31 12.24 1.44 -0.92
N ILE A 32 11.58 1.31 -2.07
CA ILE A 32 11.26 2.46 -2.93
C ILE A 32 10.22 3.34 -2.25
N PHE A 33 9.17 2.72 -1.73
CA PHE A 33 8.05 3.39 -1.06
C PHE A 33 8.51 4.26 0.10
N ARG A 34 9.46 3.79 0.89
CA ARG A 34 10.01 4.54 2.02
C ARG A 34 10.74 5.81 1.59
N GLU A 35 11.35 5.79 0.42
CA GLU A 35 12.04 6.96 -0.10
C GLU A 35 11.05 7.96 -0.68
N ASN A 36 10.07 7.46 -1.45
CA ASN A 36 9.04 8.30 -2.05
C ASN A 36 7.82 7.45 -2.39
N PRO A 37 6.69 7.62 -1.66
CA PRO A 37 5.48 6.83 -1.94
C PRO A 37 4.87 7.10 -3.30
N PHE A 38 5.27 8.18 -3.96
CA PHE A 38 4.77 8.55 -5.29
C PHE A 38 5.82 8.37 -6.38
N ASP A 39 6.85 7.57 -6.12
CA ASP A 39 7.87 7.25 -7.12
C ASP A 39 7.19 6.60 -8.34
N PRO A 40 7.53 7.04 -9.57
CA PRO A 40 6.89 6.49 -10.79
C PRO A 40 6.99 4.98 -10.92
N ARG A 41 8.03 4.36 -10.36
CA ARG A 41 8.20 2.90 -10.41
C ARG A 41 7.10 2.15 -9.67
N LEU A 42 6.45 2.80 -8.70
CA LEU A 42 5.38 2.20 -7.90
C LEU A 42 4.01 2.26 -8.58
N ARG A 43 3.87 3.08 -9.62
CA ARG A 43 2.61 3.32 -10.31
C ARG A 43 1.50 3.72 -9.34
N THR A 44 1.85 4.53 -8.33
CA THR A 44 0.90 4.98 -7.32
C THR A 44 -0.29 5.68 -7.96
N HIS A 45 -1.49 5.23 -7.62
CA HIS A 45 -2.71 5.79 -8.19
C HIS A 45 -3.85 5.75 -7.18
N LYS A 46 -4.81 6.63 -7.38
CA LYS A 46 -5.95 6.79 -6.49
C LYS A 46 -7.00 5.70 -6.74
N ILE A 47 -7.54 5.16 -5.66
CA ILE A 47 -8.62 4.17 -5.74
C ILE A 47 -9.91 4.84 -5.26
N HIS A 48 -10.73 5.30 -6.19
CA HIS A 48 -11.93 6.10 -5.90
C HIS A 48 -12.92 5.37 -4.99
N LYS A 49 -13.16 4.09 -5.24
CA LYS A 49 -14.08 3.30 -4.44
C LYS A 49 -13.67 3.23 -2.98
N LEU A 50 -12.42 2.93 -2.71
CA LEU A 50 -11.90 2.85 -1.34
C LEU A 50 -11.87 4.23 -0.70
N SER A 51 -11.55 5.27 -1.46
CA SER A 51 -11.55 6.64 -0.95
C SER A 51 -12.92 7.03 -0.42
N SER A 52 -13.98 6.66 -1.14
CA SER A 52 -15.35 6.91 -0.70
C SER A 52 -15.68 6.15 0.58
N LEU A 53 -15.25 4.89 0.68
CA LEU A 53 -15.51 4.05 1.86
C LEU A 53 -14.81 4.54 3.10
N TYR A 54 -13.56 4.98 2.98
CA TYR A 54 -12.75 5.38 4.12
C TYR A 54 -12.88 6.85 4.49
N GLY A 55 -13.49 7.67 3.62
CA GLY A 55 -13.55 9.11 3.83
C GLY A 55 -12.19 9.80 3.71
N GLU A 56 -11.22 9.12 3.12
CA GLU A 56 -9.85 9.57 2.91
C GLU A 56 -9.42 9.20 1.50
N THR A 57 -8.50 9.94 0.90
CA THR A 57 -7.94 9.54 -0.39
C THR A 57 -7.07 8.32 -0.20
N ILE A 58 -7.48 7.20 -0.79
CA ILE A 58 -6.73 5.95 -0.74
C ILE A 58 -5.97 5.76 -2.05
N TYR A 59 -4.69 5.48 -1.93
CA TYR A 59 -3.80 5.20 -3.05
C TYR A 59 -3.41 3.73 -3.05
N ALA A 60 -3.12 3.20 -4.22
CA ALA A 60 -2.56 1.86 -4.36
C ALA A 60 -1.19 1.96 -5.03
N VAL A 61 -0.28 1.08 -4.63
CA VAL A 61 1.01 0.89 -5.29
C VAL A 61 1.07 -0.52 -5.84
N ASP A 62 1.65 -0.67 -7.03
CA ASP A 62 1.84 -1.96 -7.67
C ASP A 62 3.08 -2.64 -7.07
N ILE A 63 2.97 -3.91 -6.74
CA ILE A 63 4.10 -4.70 -6.23
C ILE A 63 4.57 -5.65 -7.32
N GLU A 64 3.75 -6.64 -7.67
CA GLU A 64 4.00 -7.54 -8.79
C GLU A 64 2.69 -8.19 -9.21
N GLY A 65 2.54 -8.49 -10.50
CA GLY A 65 1.29 -9.06 -11.00
C GLY A 65 0.09 -8.25 -10.53
N ASP A 66 -0.84 -8.89 -9.82
CA ASP A 66 -2.00 -8.21 -9.24
C ASP A 66 -1.84 -7.92 -7.73
N LEU A 67 -0.63 -8.11 -7.19
CA LEU A 67 -0.35 -7.80 -5.78
C LEU A 67 -0.20 -6.29 -5.62
N ARG A 68 -0.98 -5.73 -4.70
CA ARG A 68 -1.04 -4.29 -4.44
C ARG A 68 -0.97 -4.01 -2.95
N SER A 69 -0.53 -2.81 -2.60
CA SER A 69 -0.65 -2.28 -1.25
C SER A 69 -1.39 -0.96 -1.32
N THR A 70 -2.21 -0.66 -0.31
CA THR A 70 -2.97 0.57 -0.24
C THR A 70 -2.54 1.42 0.94
N PHE A 71 -2.63 2.74 0.79
CA PHE A 71 -2.24 3.67 1.85
C PHE A 71 -3.00 4.98 1.72
N TYR A 72 -2.97 5.77 2.79
CA TYR A 72 -3.40 7.16 2.75
C TYR A 72 -2.35 8.06 3.40
N VAL A 73 -2.47 9.35 3.17
CA VAL A 73 -1.55 10.35 3.71
C VAL A 73 -2.28 11.18 4.76
N ASP A 74 -1.70 11.23 5.95
CA ASP A 74 -2.24 12.03 7.07
C ASP A 74 -1.11 12.95 7.56
N GLY A 75 -1.13 14.20 7.08
CA GLY A 75 -0.03 15.12 7.35
C GLY A 75 1.27 14.61 6.78
N ASN A 76 2.26 14.35 7.63
CA ASN A 76 3.53 13.74 7.21
C ASN A 76 3.56 12.22 7.45
N TRP A 77 2.42 11.61 7.80
CA TRP A 77 2.32 10.18 7.99
C TRP A 77 1.82 9.49 6.73
N ILE A 78 2.50 8.41 6.36
CA ILE A 78 2.03 7.49 5.33
C ILE A 78 1.52 6.26 6.09
N VAL A 79 0.22 5.98 5.94
CA VAL A 79 -0.44 4.92 6.68
C VAL A 79 -0.84 3.81 5.72
N SER A 80 -0.14 2.68 5.77
CA SER A 80 -0.48 1.52 4.96
C SER A 80 -1.69 0.80 5.56
N VAL A 81 -2.71 0.56 4.75
CA VAL A 81 -4.00 0.05 5.20
C VAL A 81 -4.19 -1.42 4.88
N ASP A 82 -3.70 -1.86 3.71
CA ASP A 82 -3.91 -3.23 3.28
C ASP A 82 -2.87 -3.66 2.25
N ILE A 83 -2.73 -4.96 2.07
CA ILE A 83 -1.86 -5.56 1.05
C ILE A 83 -2.52 -6.86 0.59
N GLY A 84 -2.54 -7.09 -0.71
CA GLY A 84 -3.15 -8.29 -1.29
C GLY A 84 -3.39 -8.12 -2.78
N THR A 85 -4.19 -9.02 -3.34
CA THR A 85 -4.58 -8.98 -4.74
C THR A 85 -5.77 -8.01 -4.92
N HIS A 86 -6.38 -8.02 -6.10
CA HIS A 86 -7.52 -7.13 -6.40
C HIS A 86 -8.66 -7.22 -5.37
N ASP A 87 -8.72 -8.29 -4.59
CA ASP A 87 -9.77 -8.44 -3.58
C ASP A 87 -9.73 -7.36 -2.51
N ILE A 88 -8.58 -6.74 -2.27
CA ILE A 88 -8.46 -5.64 -1.31
C ILE A 88 -9.27 -4.41 -1.74
N TYR A 89 -9.59 -4.29 -3.04
CA TYR A 89 -10.37 -3.17 -3.56
C TYR A 89 -11.87 -3.31 -3.30
N LYS A 90 -12.29 -4.47 -2.91
CA LYS A 90 -13.70 -4.72 -2.60
C LYS A 90 -14.11 -4.16 -1.23
N GLY A 91 -13.14 -3.79 -0.43
CA GLY A 91 -13.36 -3.17 0.86
C GLY A 91 -13.98 -4.05 1.88
#